data_88c92f7e1dc1a5ade1bb4c8f1bef9dc0
#
_entry.id   88c92f7e1dc1a5ade1bb4c8f1bef9dc0
#
_cell.length_a   1.000
_cell.length_b   1.000
_cell.length_c   1.000
_cell.angle_alpha   90.00
_cell.angle_beta   90.00
_cell.angle_gamma   90.00
#
_symmetry.space_group_name_H-M   'P 1'
#
loop_
_entity.id
_entity.type
_entity.pdbx_description
1 polymer ?
#
loop_
_entity_poly.entity_id
_entity_poly.type
_entity_poly.pdbx_seq_one_letter_code
_entity_poly.pdbx_strand_id
1 'polypeptide(L)' 'MAIVRAKEVAQFSDAELVENEQKLRNELIQQYGKVSAGGAPENPGKIREIRRTIARIKTEQTKRQA' A
#
# COMPACT_ATOMS: atom_id res chain seq x y z
N MET A 1 -6.78 8.61 7.73
CA MET A 1 -5.98 8.48 6.52
C MET A 1 -6.79 7.77 5.44
N ALA A 2 -6.79 8.30 4.26
CA ALA A 2 -7.56 7.71 3.17
C ALA A 2 -6.88 6.42 2.72
N ILE A 3 -7.54 5.31 2.96
CA ILE A 3 -7.05 4.01 2.53
C ILE A 3 -7.86 3.61 1.31
N VAL A 4 -7.19 3.27 0.24
CA VAL A 4 -7.81 2.96 -1.04
C VAL A 4 -8.56 1.63 -0.93
N ARG A 5 -9.85 1.68 -1.24
CA ARG A 5 -10.69 0.48 -1.22
C ARG A 5 -10.61 -0.24 -2.56
N ALA A 6 -11.04 -1.51 -2.57
CA ALA A 6 -11.00 -2.31 -3.78
C ALA A 6 -11.74 -1.65 -4.95
N LYS A 7 -12.86 -0.98 -4.69
CA LYS A 7 -13.61 -0.27 -5.73
C LYS A 7 -12.81 0.84 -6.37
N GLU A 8 -12.04 1.57 -5.56
CA GLU A 8 -11.22 2.68 -6.04
C GLU A 8 -10.04 2.14 -6.83
N VAL A 9 -9.44 1.06 -6.36
CA VAL A 9 -8.32 0.41 -7.07
C VAL A 9 -8.75 -0.02 -8.47
N ALA A 10 -9.95 -0.56 -8.61
CA ALA A 10 -10.47 -1.00 -9.91
C ALA A 10 -10.66 0.15 -10.89
N GLN A 11 -10.78 1.38 -10.40
CA GLN A 11 -10.96 2.57 -11.25
C GLN A 11 -9.65 3.22 -11.65
N PHE A 12 -8.53 2.83 -11.06
CA PHE A 12 -7.22 3.43 -11.38
C PHE A 12 -6.71 2.96 -12.74
N SER A 13 -6.01 3.86 -13.44
CA SER A 13 -5.25 3.46 -14.61
C SER A 13 -4.05 2.61 -14.20
N ASP A 14 -3.43 1.93 -15.16
CA ASP A 14 -2.25 1.12 -14.87
C ASP A 14 -1.12 1.96 -14.28
N ALA A 15 -0.92 3.16 -14.81
CA ALA A 15 0.11 4.08 -14.30
C ALA A 15 -0.19 4.49 -12.86
N GLU A 16 -1.46 4.75 -12.56
CA GLU A 16 -1.87 5.12 -11.20
C GLU A 16 -1.66 3.97 -10.21
N LEU A 17 -1.90 2.73 -10.65
CA LEU A 17 -1.66 1.57 -9.80
C LEU A 17 -0.18 1.46 -9.42
N VAL A 18 0.70 1.61 -10.39
CA VAL A 18 2.15 1.56 -10.15
C VAL A 18 2.58 2.69 -9.20
N GLU A 19 2.09 3.90 -9.46
CA GLU A 19 2.44 5.06 -8.63
C GLU A 19 1.98 4.89 -7.19
N ASN A 20 0.74 4.45 -6.99
CA ASN A 20 0.21 4.24 -5.65
C ASN A 20 0.94 3.11 -4.93
N GLU A 21 1.28 2.04 -5.63
CA GLU A 21 2.06 0.95 -5.07
C GLU A 21 3.41 1.45 -4.56
N GLN A 22 4.11 2.27 -5.34
CA GLN A 22 5.40 2.82 -4.95
C GLN A 22 5.30 3.69 -3.71
N LYS A 23 4.30 4.56 -3.66
CA LYS A 23 4.07 5.42 -2.50
C LYS A 23 3.84 4.61 -1.23
N LEU A 24 3.01 3.59 -1.34
CA LEU A 24 2.67 2.75 -0.18
C LEU A 24 3.86 1.91 0.27
N ARG A 25 4.65 1.40 -0.65
CA ARG A 25 5.87 0.66 -0.31
C ARG A 25 6.89 1.54 0.39
N ASN A 26 7.06 2.78 -0.08
CA ASN A 26 7.97 3.73 0.55
C ASN A 26 7.52 4.04 1.97
N GLU A 27 6.23 4.24 2.17
CA GLU A 27 5.69 4.49 3.51
C GLU A 27 5.88 3.29 4.42
N LEU A 28 5.69 2.08 3.91
CA LEU A 28 5.91 0.86 4.66
C LEU A 28 7.36 0.73 5.11
N ILE A 29 8.31 1.03 4.22
CA ILE A 29 9.74 1.01 4.52
C ILE A 29 10.05 2.00 5.64
N GLN A 30 9.46 3.21 5.58
CA GLN A 30 9.67 4.22 6.62
C GLN A 30 9.16 3.74 7.98
N GLN A 31 8.00 3.06 8.02
CA GLN A 31 7.46 2.53 9.26
C GLN A 31 8.36 1.43 9.84
N TYR A 32 8.85 0.53 9.00
CA TYR A 32 9.77 -0.50 9.44
C TYR A 32 11.11 0.09 9.89
N GLY A 33 11.56 1.16 9.26
CA GLY A 33 12.77 1.87 9.69
C GLY A 33 12.64 2.42 11.10
N LYS A 34 11.49 2.97 11.45
CA LYS A 34 11.23 3.46 12.81
C LYS A 34 11.29 2.32 13.83
N VAL A 35 10.73 1.17 13.50
CA VAL A 35 10.76 0.00 14.38
C VAL A 35 12.20 -0.48 14.55
N SER A 36 12.98 -0.55 13.48
CA SER A 36 14.37 -0.99 13.52
C SER A 36 15.25 -0.05 14.36
N ALA A 37 14.92 1.24 14.40
CA ALA A 37 15.64 2.21 15.21
C ALA A 37 15.26 2.17 16.69
N GLY A 38 14.45 1.20 17.11
CA GLY A 38 14.05 1.04 18.49
C GLY A 38 12.77 1.74 18.85
N GLY A 39 12.12 2.42 17.89
CA GLY A 39 10.84 3.07 18.12
C GLY A 39 9.69 2.14 17.79
N ALA A 40 8.59 2.28 18.55
CA ALA A 40 7.37 1.59 18.20
C ALA A 40 6.69 2.32 17.04
N PRO A 41 5.99 1.60 16.12
CA PRO A 41 5.22 2.28 15.09
C PRO A 41 4.12 3.13 15.74
N GLU A 42 3.89 4.31 15.20
CA GLU A 42 2.88 5.23 15.74
C GLU A 42 1.49 4.60 15.68
N ASN A 43 1.25 3.78 14.65
CA ASN A 43 -0.04 3.15 14.46
C ASN A 43 0.16 1.78 13.79
N PRO A 44 0.15 0.69 14.56
CA PRO A 44 0.30 -0.65 14.00
C PRO A 44 -0.80 -1.01 12.99
N GLY A 45 -1.98 -0.45 13.16
CA GLY A 45 -3.08 -0.65 12.22
C GLY A 45 -2.78 -0.06 10.85
N LYS A 46 -2.02 1.03 10.81
CA LYS A 46 -1.64 1.68 9.56
C LYS A 46 -0.75 0.78 8.72
N ILE A 47 0.22 0.09 9.33
CA ILE A 47 1.08 -0.85 8.62
C ILE A 47 0.25 -1.96 8.00
N ARG A 48 -0.70 -2.50 8.75
CA ARG A 48 -1.58 -3.56 8.28
C ARG A 48 -2.41 -3.09 7.08
N GLU A 49 -2.95 -1.89 7.17
CA GLU A 49 -3.77 -1.32 6.09
C GLU A 49 -2.95 -1.03 4.82
N ILE A 50 -1.72 -0.55 4.99
CA ILE A 50 -0.83 -0.32 3.86
C ILE A 50 -0.55 -1.65 3.14
N ARG A 51 -0.26 -2.71 3.89
CA ARG A 51 0.01 -4.02 3.31
C ARG A 51 -1.21 -4.57 2.57
N ARG A 52 -2.40 -4.40 3.14
CA ARG A 52 -3.64 -4.83 2.50
C ARG A 52 -3.90 -4.07 1.21
N THR A 53 -3.65 -2.76 1.21
CA THR A 53 -3.85 -1.94 0.03
C THR A 53 -2.88 -2.34 -1.08
N ILE A 54 -1.62 -2.60 -0.74
CA ILE A 54 -0.63 -3.09 -1.69
C ILE A 54 -1.10 -4.41 -2.31
N ALA A 55 -1.64 -5.31 -1.49
CA ALA A 55 -2.15 -6.60 -1.97
C ALA A 55 -3.31 -6.41 -2.94
N ARG A 56 -4.21 -5.47 -2.66
CA ARG A 56 -5.33 -5.16 -3.56
C ARG A 56 -4.83 -4.62 -4.90
N ILE A 57 -3.85 -3.73 -4.87
CA ILE A 57 -3.26 -3.18 -6.09
C ILE A 57 -2.62 -4.29 -6.92
N LYS A 58 -1.86 -5.18 -6.28
CA LYS A 58 -1.23 -6.29 -6.98
C LYS A 58 -2.26 -7.24 -7.59
N THR A 59 -3.34 -7.50 -6.87
CA THR A 59 -4.43 -8.34 -7.38
C THR A 59 -5.04 -7.73 -8.63
N GLU A 60 -5.28 -6.43 -8.63
CA GLU A 60 -5.85 -5.74 -9.79
C GLU A 60 -4.88 -5.76 -10.97
N GLN A 61 -3.59 -5.55 -10.71
CA GLN A 61 -2.56 -5.61 -11.75
C GLN A 61 -2.52 -7.00 -12.39
N THR A 62 -2.61 -8.05 -11.58
CA THR A 62 -2.60 -9.42 -12.06
C THR A 62 -3.83 -9.71 -12.93
N LYS A 63 -4.99 -9.23 -12.52
CA LYS A 63 -6.22 -9.36 -13.32
C LYS A 63 -6.07 -8.74 -14.68
N ARG A 64 -5.45 -7.57 -14.76
CA ARG A 64 -5.31 -6.85 -16.02
C ARG A 64 -4.29 -7.48 -16.94
N GLN A 65 -3.36 -8.25 -16.41
CA GLN A 65 -2.35 -8.96 -17.19
C GLN A 65 -2.85 -10.31 -17.69
N ALA A 66 -3.89 -10.84 -17.10
CA ALA A 66 -4.44 -12.14 -17.48
C ALA A 66 -5.22 -12.10 -18.81
#